data_a5eea18f99c731658eb38122ca9b07f8
#
_entry.id   a5eea18f99c731658eb38122ca9b07f8
#
_cell.length_a   1.000
_cell.length_b   1.000
_cell.length_c   1.000
_cell.angle_alpha   90.00
_cell.angle_beta   90.00
_cell.angle_gamma   90.00
#
_symmetry.space_group_name_H-M   'P 1'
#
loop_
_entity.id
_entity.type
_entity.pdbx_description
1 polymer ?
#
loop_
_entity_poly.entity_id
_entity_poly.type
_entity_poly.pdbx_seq_one_letter_code
_entity_poly.pdbx_strand_id
1 'polypeptide(L)'
;MINDIIKNRRSVRSFADYMIPDRELWEMLSAGIMAPSGKDRRPWRFVIVRNRKVIKSISKNVVYSRFIRYAPQVILVYSMVDPTYPVEKDFIGIGACLENILLAATEKGYGSCVIGE
;
A
#
# COMPACT_ATOMS: atom_id res chain seq x y z
N MET A 1 5.70 16.28 -13.36
CA MET A 1 6.96 16.23 -12.59
C MET A 1 6.70 15.63 -11.22
N ILE A 2 7.70 15.09 -10.58
CA ILE A 2 7.52 14.36 -9.29
C ILE A 2 6.89 15.25 -8.21
N ASN A 3 7.23 16.53 -8.16
CA ASN A 3 6.65 17.46 -7.18
C ASN A 3 5.13 17.60 -7.32
N ASP A 4 4.61 17.54 -8.53
CA ASP A 4 3.16 17.62 -8.77
C ASP A 4 2.47 16.34 -8.28
N ILE A 5 3.08 15.19 -8.49
CA ILE A 5 2.58 13.91 -8.00
C ILE A 5 2.53 13.92 -6.46
N ILE A 6 3.60 14.37 -5.83
CA ILE A 6 3.67 14.47 -4.36
C ILE A 6 2.56 15.41 -3.83
N LYS A 7 2.38 16.57 -4.47
CA LYS A 7 1.35 17.54 -4.08
C LYS A 7 -0.07 17.03 -4.27
N ASN A 8 -0.29 16.24 -5.32
CA ASN A 8 -1.61 15.75 -5.68
C ASN A 8 -2.03 14.49 -4.92
N ARG A 9 -1.08 13.78 -4.31
CA ARG A 9 -1.42 12.60 -3.51
C ARG A 9 -2.31 13.01 -2.34
N ARG A 10 -3.38 12.27 -2.16
CA ARG A 10 -4.34 12.43 -1.04
C ARG A 10 -4.70 11.07 -0.49
N SER A 11 -5.05 11.04 0.79
CA SER A 11 -5.71 9.87 1.39
C SER A 11 -7.15 9.83 0.92
N VAL A 12 -7.44 8.93 -0.01
CA VAL A 12 -8.77 8.74 -0.60
C VAL A 12 -9.50 7.65 0.16
N ARG A 13 -10.72 7.93 0.62
CA ARG A 13 -11.53 7.02 1.43
C ARG A 13 -12.90 6.70 0.81
N SER A 14 -13.11 7.09 -0.43
CA SER A 14 -14.30 6.74 -1.22
C SER A 14 -13.82 6.29 -2.59
N PHE A 15 -14.23 5.11 -3.03
CA PHE A 15 -13.68 4.47 -4.22
C PHE A 15 -14.77 4.17 -5.24
N ALA A 16 -14.43 4.31 -6.53
CA ALA A 16 -15.22 3.79 -7.61
C ALA A 16 -15.12 2.26 -7.64
N ASP A 17 -16.15 1.61 -8.18
CA ASP A 17 -16.13 0.16 -8.41
C ASP A 17 -15.33 -0.14 -9.67
N TYR A 18 -14.02 -0.06 -9.56
CA TYR A 18 -13.08 -0.26 -10.65
C TYR A 18 -11.90 -1.11 -10.19
N MET A 19 -11.68 -2.24 -10.86
CA MET A 19 -10.55 -3.12 -10.57
C MET A 19 -9.33 -2.66 -11.37
N ILE A 20 -8.24 -2.35 -10.67
CA ILE A 20 -6.98 -1.97 -11.32
C ILE A 20 -6.46 -3.17 -12.12
N PRO A 21 -6.11 -2.99 -13.42
CA PRO A 21 -5.50 -4.05 -14.20
C PRO A 21 -4.20 -4.56 -13.59
N ASP A 22 -3.94 -5.85 -13.70
CA ASP A 22 -2.75 -6.47 -13.12
C ASP A 22 -1.45 -5.78 -13.53
N ARG A 23 -1.33 -5.39 -14.79
CA ARG A 23 -0.15 -4.68 -15.29
C ARG A 23 0.13 -3.41 -14.49
N GLU A 24 -0.88 -2.57 -14.30
CA GLU A 24 -0.72 -1.30 -13.58
C GLU A 24 -0.46 -1.53 -12.10
N LEU A 25 -1.08 -2.55 -11.52
CA LEU A 25 -0.82 -2.94 -10.13
C LEU A 25 0.63 -3.38 -9.95
N TRP A 26 1.16 -4.18 -10.88
CA TRP A 26 2.57 -4.58 -10.86
C TRP A 26 3.52 -3.40 -11.01
N GLU A 27 3.19 -2.41 -11.83
CA GLU A 27 3.97 -1.18 -11.96
C GLU A 27 4.01 -0.39 -10.64
N MET A 28 2.88 -0.32 -9.94
CA MET A 28 2.80 0.33 -8.63
C MET A 28 3.66 -0.41 -7.58
N LEU A 29 3.55 -1.73 -7.52
CA LEU A 29 4.35 -2.54 -6.60
C LEU A 29 5.84 -2.47 -6.95
N SER A 30 6.19 -2.42 -8.24
CA SER A 30 7.57 -2.25 -8.70
C SER A 30 8.16 -0.93 -8.22
N ALA A 31 7.38 0.14 -8.21
CA ALA A 31 7.81 1.41 -7.63
C ALA A 31 8.08 1.25 -6.11
N GLY A 32 7.21 0.52 -5.42
CA GLY A 32 7.37 0.25 -3.99
C GLY A 32 8.68 -0.45 -3.66
N ILE A 33 9.02 -1.50 -4.39
CA ILE A 33 10.24 -2.28 -4.11
C ILE A 33 11.54 -1.56 -4.47
N MET A 34 11.47 -0.43 -5.15
CA MET A 34 12.63 0.44 -5.40
C MET A 34 13.03 1.27 -4.17
N ALA A 35 12.24 1.24 -3.11
CA ALA A 35 12.53 1.98 -1.89
C ALA A 35 13.83 1.50 -1.24
N PRO A 36 14.55 2.38 -0.52
CA PRO A 36 15.68 1.96 0.27
C PRO A 36 15.23 1.17 1.50
N SER A 37 16.11 0.32 2.00
CA SER A 37 15.89 -0.38 3.27
C SER A 37 17.21 -0.58 4.00
N GLY A 38 17.16 -0.66 5.33
CA GLY A 38 18.34 -0.87 6.14
C GLY A 38 19.09 -2.13 5.70
N LYS A 39 20.39 -2.01 5.43
CA LYS A 39 21.22 -3.12 4.93
C LYS A 39 20.67 -3.82 3.68
N ASP A 40 19.88 -3.10 2.88
CA ASP A 40 19.22 -3.66 1.69
C ASP A 40 18.41 -4.93 1.98
N ARG A 41 17.79 -4.97 3.15
CA ARG A 41 17.05 -6.16 3.62
C ARG A 41 15.75 -6.41 2.87
N ARG A 42 15.12 -5.36 2.34
CA ARG A 42 13.86 -5.45 1.58
C ARG A 42 12.80 -6.25 2.34
N PRO A 43 12.41 -5.82 3.54
CA PRO A 43 11.61 -6.63 4.45
C PRO A 43 10.14 -6.75 4.05
N TRP A 44 9.69 -5.97 3.07
CA TRP A 44 8.28 -5.93 2.62
C TRP A 44 7.87 -7.20 1.89
N ARG A 45 6.62 -7.58 2.13
CA ARG A 45 5.89 -8.61 1.37
C ARG A 45 4.49 -8.10 1.13
N PHE A 46 3.88 -8.55 0.03
CA PHE A 46 2.56 -8.05 -0.40
C PHE A 46 1.59 -9.20 -0.58
N VAL A 47 0.34 -8.96 -0.19
CA VAL A 47 -0.79 -9.82 -0.54
C VAL A 47 -1.85 -8.94 -1.19
N ILE A 48 -2.23 -9.28 -2.41
CA ILE A 48 -3.30 -8.59 -3.13
C ILE A 48 -4.62 -9.26 -2.81
N VAL A 49 -5.54 -8.52 -2.22
CA VAL A 49 -6.86 -9.03 -1.84
C VAL A 49 -7.92 -8.40 -2.75
N ARG A 50 -8.60 -9.23 -3.53
CA ARG A 50 -9.70 -8.84 -4.42
C ARG A 50 -11.01 -9.51 -4.07
N ASN A 51 -10.99 -10.54 -3.24
CA ASN A 51 -12.19 -11.25 -2.80
C ASN A 51 -13.04 -10.35 -1.90
N ARG A 52 -14.29 -10.10 -2.32
CA ARG A 52 -15.21 -9.21 -1.60
C ARG A 52 -15.50 -9.67 -0.17
N LYS A 53 -15.62 -10.97 0.05
CA LYS A 53 -15.86 -11.52 1.40
C LYS A 53 -14.67 -11.28 2.32
N VAL A 54 -13.45 -11.44 1.80
CA VAL A 54 -12.21 -11.21 2.56
C VAL A 54 -12.06 -9.72 2.89
N ILE A 55 -12.26 -8.83 1.92
CA ILE A 55 -12.21 -7.38 2.13
C ILE A 55 -13.24 -6.96 3.19
N LYS A 56 -14.45 -7.47 3.10
CA LYS A 56 -15.51 -7.20 4.08
C LYS A 56 -15.11 -7.70 5.47
N SER A 57 -14.48 -8.86 5.56
CA SER A 57 -13.97 -9.40 6.83
C SER A 57 -12.87 -8.51 7.42
N ILE A 58 -11.93 -8.04 6.59
CA ILE A 58 -10.89 -7.10 7.02
C ILE A 58 -11.54 -5.84 7.59
N SER A 59 -12.55 -5.29 6.92
CA SER A 59 -13.23 -4.06 7.35
C SER A 59 -13.93 -4.18 8.70
N LYS A 60 -14.30 -5.38 9.12
CA LYS A 60 -14.91 -5.64 10.42
C LYS A 60 -13.91 -5.64 11.56
N ASN A 61 -12.63 -5.81 11.27
CA ASN A 61 -11.56 -5.88 12.25
C ASN A 61 -10.83 -4.54 12.46
N VAL A 62 -11.29 -3.48 11.79
CA VAL A 62 -10.77 -2.13 11.96
C VAL A 62 -11.86 -1.21 12.49
N VAL A 63 -11.48 -0.23 13.31
CA VAL A 63 -12.43 0.68 13.95
C VAL A 63 -12.64 1.93 13.11
N TYR A 64 -11.55 2.56 12.69
CA TYR A 64 -11.58 3.86 12.02
C TYR A 64 -11.58 3.77 10.49
N SER A 65 -11.23 2.62 9.95
CA SER A 65 -11.00 2.44 8.52
C SER A 65 -12.03 1.52 7.86
N ARG A 66 -13.27 1.54 8.34
CA ARG A 66 -14.34 0.67 7.84
C ARG A 66 -14.69 0.90 6.37
N PHE A 67 -14.30 2.04 5.79
CA PHE A 67 -14.46 2.32 4.37
C PHE A 67 -13.71 1.32 3.48
N ILE A 68 -12.77 0.54 4.01
CA ILE A 68 -12.06 -0.54 3.31
C ILE A 68 -13.05 -1.48 2.61
N ARG A 69 -14.20 -1.73 3.21
CA ARG A 69 -15.23 -2.64 2.65
C ARG A 69 -15.73 -2.23 1.27
N TYR A 70 -15.56 -0.96 0.90
CA TYR A 70 -15.97 -0.44 -0.41
C TYR A 70 -14.82 -0.38 -1.41
N ALA A 71 -13.59 -0.65 -0.97
CA ALA A 71 -12.44 -0.69 -1.87
C ALA A 71 -12.56 -1.90 -2.81
N PRO A 72 -12.31 -1.75 -4.11
CA PRO A 72 -12.34 -2.88 -5.04
C PRO A 72 -11.20 -3.85 -4.80
N GLN A 73 -10.11 -3.39 -4.19
CA GLN A 73 -8.97 -4.22 -3.82
C GLN A 73 -8.19 -3.61 -2.67
N VAL A 74 -7.48 -4.46 -1.95
CA VAL A 74 -6.63 -4.08 -0.82
C VAL A 74 -5.26 -4.73 -1.01
N ILE A 75 -4.22 -3.96 -0.78
CA ILE A 75 -2.85 -4.47 -0.74
C ILE A 75 -2.45 -4.57 0.73
N LEU A 76 -2.27 -5.79 1.22
CA LEU A 76 -1.69 -6.01 2.54
C LEU A 76 -0.17 -5.95 2.41
N VAL A 77 0.46 -5.10 3.22
CA VAL A 77 1.91 -4.97 3.27
C VAL A 77 2.37 -5.40 4.64
N TYR A 78 3.25 -6.38 4.70
CA TYR A 78 3.78 -6.87 5.97
C TYR A 78 5.29 -7.00 5.94
N SER A 79 5.88 -6.99 7.13
CA SER A 79 7.32 -7.08 7.31
C SER A 79 7.74 -8.51 7.61
N MET A 80 8.81 -8.95 6.95
CA MET A 80 9.53 -10.14 7.38
C MET A 80 10.41 -9.77 8.56
N VAL A 81 10.11 -10.34 9.73
CA VAL A 81 10.82 -10.03 10.98
C VAL A 81 12.07 -10.88 11.11
N ASP A 82 13.19 -10.24 11.41
CA ASP A 82 14.43 -10.87 11.82
C ASP A 82 14.72 -10.44 13.27
N PRO A 83 14.72 -11.38 14.24
CA PRO A 83 14.94 -11.04 15.64
C PRO A 83 16.31 -10.39 15.93
N THR A 84 17.27 -10.53 15.02
CA THR A 84 18.62 -9.97 15.16
C THR A 84 18.75 -8.56 14.62
N TYR A 85 17.68 -8.00 14.05
CA TYR A 85 17.68 -6.67 13.44
C TYR A 85 16.56 -5.81 14.03
N PRO A 86 16.83 -4.54 14.38
CA PRO A 86 15.81 -3.66 14.96
C PRO A 86 14.63 -3.47 14.01
N VAL A 87 13.44 -3.88 14.46
CA VAL A 87 12.22 -3.86 13.64
C VAL A 87 11.82 -2.44 13.22
N GLU A 88 12.12 -1.44 14.01
CA GLU A 88 11.85 -0.03 13.68
C GLU A 88 12.59 0.42 12.42
N LYS A 89 13.76 -0.14 12.15
CA LYS A 89 14.51 0.16 10.93
C LYS A 89 13.85 -0.48 9.70
N ASP A 90 13.29 -1.67 9.86
CA ASP A 90 12.49 -2.31 8.80
C ASP A 90 11.23 -1.47 8.50
N PHE A 91 10.57 -0.93 9.52
CA PHE A 91 9.38 -0.11 9.34
C PHE A 91 9.66 1.20 8.60
N ILE A 92 10.84 1.79 8.76
CA ILE A 92 11.26 2.95 7.97
C ILE A 92 11.28 2.59 6.48
N GLY A 93 11.89 1.47 6.13
CA GLY A 93 11.93 0.97 4.75
C GLY A 93 10.53 0.66 4.19
N ILE A 94 9.67 0.05 5.00
CA ILE A 94 8.28 -0.21 4.61
C ILE A 94 7.52 1.09 4.37
N GLY A 95 7.71 2.10 5.21
CA GLY A 95 7.11 3.43 5.00
C GLY A 95 7.54 4.05 3.67
N ALA A 96 8.81 3.96 3.32
CA ALA A 96 9.34 4.43 2.04
C ALA A 96 8.72 3.64 0.87
N CYS A 97 8.61 2.32 1.00
CA CYS A 97 7.95 1.45 0.01
C CYS A 97 6.48 1.85 -0.18
N LEU A 98 5.75 2.05 0.91
CA LEU A 98 4.34 2.47 0.86
C LEU A 98 4.18 3.80 0.13
N GLU A 99 4.99 4.82 0.45
CA GLU A 99 4.90 6.12 -0.22
C GLU A 99 5.16 6.01 -1.73
N ASN A 100 6.13 5.20 -2.14
CA ASN A 100 6.38 4.96 -3.55
C ASN A 100 5.15 4.36 -4.25
N ILE A 101 4.46 3.43 -3.61
CA ILE A 101 3.23 2.82 -4.15
C ILE A 101 2.13 3.90 -4.28
N LEU A 102 1.96 4.72 -3.25
CA LEU A 102 0.95 5.79 -3.26
C LEU A 102 1.22 6.82 -4.36
N LEU A 103 2.47 7.20 -4.57
CA LEU A 103 2.86 8.14 -5.62
C LEU A 103 2.64 7.53 -7.00
N ALA A 104 3.01 6.27 -7.20
CA ALA A 104 2.76 5.57 -8.46
C ALA A 104 1.26 5.45 -8.76
N ALA A 105 0.44 5.17 -7.74
CA ALA A 105 -1.01 5.17 -7.88
C ALA A 105 -1.54 6.54 -8.31
N THR A 106 -1.06 7.60 -7.67
CA THR A 106 -1.44 8.98 -7.98
C THR A 106 -1.09 9.35 -9.42
N GLU A 107 0.10 8.99 -9.88
CA GLU A 107 0.53 9.22 -11.26
C GLU A 107 -0.41 8.56 -12.27
N LYS A 108 -0.90 7.37 -11.94
CA LYS A 108 -1.86 6.62 -12.79
C LYS A 108 -3.30 7.10 -12.66
N GLY A 109 -3.57 8.06 -11.81
CA GLY A 109 -4.92 8.58 -11.57
C GLY A 109 -5.75 7.77 -10.59
N TYR A 110 -5.13 6.88 -9.80
CA TYR A 110 -5.81 6.09 -8.79
C TYR A 110 -5.74 6.74 -7.41
N GLY A 111 -6.86 6.70 -6.70
CA GLY A 111 -6.91 7.08 -5.29
C GLY A 111 -6.42 5.94 -4.39
N SER A 112 -5.74 6.29 -3.33
CA SER A 112 -5.19 5.34 -2.37
C SER A 112 -5.21 5.88 -0.96
N CYS A 113 -5.12 4.99 0.02
CA CYS A 113 -5.04 5.37 1.44
C CYS A 113 -4.26 4.30 2.21
N VAL A 114 -3.28 4.72 2.99
CA VAL A 114 -2.59 3.83 3.93
C VAL A 114 -3.44 3.64 5.17
N ILE A 115 -3.56 2.39 5.61
CA ILE A 115 -4.27 2.02 6.84
C ILE A 115 -3.25 1.46 7.81
N GLY A 116 -3.14 2.09 8.97
CA GLY A 116 -2.20 1.71 10.02
C GLY A 116 -2.82 0.95 11.20
N GLU A 117 -4.07 0.54 11.07
CA GLU A 117 -4.77 -0.23 12.12
C GLU A 117 -4.41 -1.70 12.11
#